data_1cead4ffd31fa14fbe9a0513195d28cc
#
_entry.id   1cead4ffd31fa14fbe9a0513195d28cc
#
_cell.length_a   1.000
_cell.length_b   1.000
_cell.length_c   1.000
_cell.angle_alpha   90.00
_cell.angle_beta   90.00
_cell.angle_gamma   90.00
#
_symmetry.space_group_name_H-M   'P 1'
#
loop_
_entity.id
_entity.type
_entity.pdbx_description
1 polymer ?
#
loop_
_entity_poly.entity_id
_entity_poly.type
_entity_poly.pdbx_seq_one_letter_code
_entity_poly.pdbx_strand_id
1 'polypeptide(L)'
;MDALKCSSTLVSELRTSSLGPKQYYELYMSVFDALRHLAVYLRENHPVNHLADLYELVQYAGNIIPRLYLMVTVGTVYMGIEDAPVKEIMKDMMEMSRGVQHPIRGLFLRYYLAGQARDQLPQGSGDGPEGNLQDSISFILTNFVEMNKLWVRLQHQGHSREREQRTKERQELQLLVGSNLVRLSQLVDLENYKKILNPLLEQIVQCRDVLAQEYLLEGAALNAVFR
;
A
#
# COMPACT_ATOMS: atom_id res chain seq x y z
N MET A 1 -24.47 7.81 0.16
CA MET A 1 -23.78 9.12 0.06
C MET A 1 -23.27 9.60 1.42
N ASP A 2 -24.06 9.55 2.48
CA ASP A 2 -23.67 10.09 3.80
C ASP A 2 -22.51 9.31 4.43
N ALA A 3 -22.48 7.98 4.29
CA ALA A 3 -21.39 7.15 4.78
C ALA A 3 -20.02 7.54 4.15
N LEU A 4 -19.97 7.81 2.84
CA LEU A 4 -18.76 8.26 2.16
C LEU A 4 -18.32 9.65 2.61
N LYS A 5 -19.26 10.58 2.82
CA LYS A 5 -18.96 11.92 3.34
C LYS A 5 -18.40 11.86 4.76
N CYS A 6 -19.02 11.06 5.63
CA CYS A 6 -18.56 10.85 6.99
C CYS A 6 -17.16 10.23 7.00
N SER A 7 -16.93 9.20 6.20
CA SER A 7 -15.61 8.57 6.05
C SER A 7 -14.57 9.54 5.50
N SER A 8 -14.92 10.37 4.52
CA SER A 8 -14.02 11.40 3.98
C SER A 8 -13.59 12.42 5.05
N THR A 9 -14.52 12.85 5.90
CA THR A 9 -14.21 13.76 7.01
C THR A 9 -13.24 13.12 7.97
N LEU A 10 -13.48 11.88 8.38
CA LEU A 10 -12.61 11.15 9.30
C LEU A 10 -11.22 10.92 8.70
N VAL A 11 -11.14 10.48 7.44
CA VAL A 11 -9.86 10.26 6.74
C VAL A 11 -9.06 11.56 6.60
N SER A 12 -9.73 12.72 6.57
CA SER A 12 -9.06 14.02 6.50
C SER A 12 -8.13 14.31 7.68
N GLU A 13 -8.31 13.63 8.82
CA GLU A 13 -7.40 13.72 9.96
C GLU A 13 -5.98 13.19 9.61
N LEU A 14 -5.85 12.23 8.68
CA LEU A 14 -4.57 11.72 8.19
C LEU A 14 -3.75 12.72 7.34
N ARG A 15 -4.27 13.92 7.12
CA ARG A 15 -3.56 15.02 6.45
C ARG A 15 -2.50 15.67 7.32
N THR A 16 -2.54 15.43 8.62
CA THR A 16 -1.57 16.02 9.56
C THR A 16 -0.14 15.69 9.18
N SER A 17 0.77 16.66 9.38
CA SER A 17 2.22 16.49 9.21
C SER A 17 2.97 16.70 10.53
N SER A 18 2.26 16.92 11.63
CA SER A 18 2.84 17.26 12.94
C SER A 18 3.11 16.05 13.83
N LEU A 19 2.64 14.87 13.44
CA LEU A 19 2.78 13.64 14.22
C LEU A 19 4.01 12.84 13.79
N GLY A 20 4.73 12.29 14.78
CA GLY A 20 5.75 11.28 14.55
C GLY A 20 5.13 9.93 14.12
N PRO A 21 5.95 8.96 13.66
CA PRO A 21 5.45 7.69 13.11
C PRO A 21 4.52 6.93 14.06
N LYS A 22 4.85 6.85 15.33
CA LYS A 22 4.05 6.12 16.33
C LYS A 22 2.67 6.75 16.53
N GLN A 23 2.61 8.07 16.71
CA GLN A 23 1.34 8.78 16.88
C GLN A 23 0.51 8.74 15.60
N TYR A 24 1.15 8.86 14.44
CA TYR A 24 0.48 8.71 13.15
C TYR A 24 -0.09 7.31 12.96
N TYR A 25 0.62 6.28 13.40
CA TYR A 25 0.11 4.91 13.40
C TYR A 25 -1.16 4.74 14.24
N GLU A 26 -1.20 5.33 15.44
CA GLU A 26 -2.38 5.29 16.31
C GLU A 26 -3.60 5.95 15.63
N LEU A 27 -3.39 7.11 15.00
CA LEU A 27 -4.43 7.78 14.21
C LEU A 27 -4.84 6.94 13.00
N TYR A 28 -3.87 6.39 12.28
CA TYR A 28 -4.11 5.49 11.13
C TYR A 28 -4.98 4.30 11.54
N MET A 29 -4.71 3.64 12.66
CA MET A 29 -5.47 2.50 13.13
C MET A 29 -6.93 2.86 13.42
N SER A 30 -7.20 4.03 13.98
CA SER A 30 -8.55 4.52 14.22
C SER A 30 -9.30 4.75 12.91
N VAL A 31 -8.63 5.34 11.91
CA VAL A 31 -9.20 5.55 10.57
C VAL A 31 -9.39 4.22 9.84
N PHE A 32 -8.42 3.32 9.95
CA PHE A 32 -8.49 1.97 9.38
C PHE A 32 -9.72 1.20 9.84
N ASP A 33 -10.01 1.22 11.14
CA ASP A 33 -11.19 0.55 11.69
C ASP A 33 -12.50 1.11 11.11
N ALA A 34 -12.60 2.42 10.97
CA ALA A 34 -13.76 3.05 10.34
C ALA A 34 -13.90 2.68 8.85
N LEU A 35 -12.79 2.68 8.11
CA LEU A 35 -12.78 2.28 6.69
C LEU A 35 -13.11 0.79 6.51
N ARG A 36 -12.71 -0.05 7.46
CA ARG A 36 -13.09 -1.47 7.48
C ARG A 36 -14.63 -1.63 7.57
N HIS A 37 -15.29 -0.86 8.41
CA HIS A 37 -16.74 -0.87 8.49
C HIS A 37 -17.39 -0.40 7.18
N LEU A 38 -16.84 0.63 6.54
CA LEU A 38 -17.28 1.08 5.21
C LEU A 38 -17.14 -0.05 4.16
N ALA A 39 -16.01 -0.74 4.14
CA ALA A 39 -15.76 -1.84 3.20
C ALA A 39 -16.75 -2.99 3.40
N VAL A 40 -17.06 -3.36 4.65
CA VAL A 40 -18.07 -4.38 4.96
C VAL A 40 -19.44 -3.94 4.47
N TYR A 41 -19.84 -2.70 4.80
CA TYR A 41 -21.12 -2.14 4.33
C TYR A 41 -21.26 -2.17 2.80
N LEU A 42 -20.21 -1.81 2.08
CA LEU A 42 -20.20 -1.83 0.61
C LEU A 42 -20.35 -3.24 0.04
N ARG A 43 -19.69 -4.23 0.64
CA ARG A 43 -19.82 -5.65 0.23
C ARG A 43 -21.22 -6.19 0.44
N GLU A 44 -21.82 -5.90 1.59
CA GLU A 44 -23.17 -6.38 1.95
C GLU A 44 -24.27 -5.72 1.13
N ASN A 45 -24.08 -4.48 0.69
CA ASN A 45 -25.07 -3.70 -0.05
C ASN A 45 -24.78 -3.63 -1.55
N HIS A 46 -23.83 -4.37 -2.07
CA HIS A 46 -23.74 -4.66 -3.50
C HIS A 46 -24.80 -5.72 -3.86
N PRO A 47 -25.64 -5.54 -4.87
CA PRO A 47 -25.61 -4.67 -6.03
C PRO A 47 -26.37 -3.33 -5.90
N VAL A 48 -26.88 -2.99 -4.74
CA VAL A 48 -27.62 -1.72 -4.52
C VAL A 48 -26.70 -0.50 -4.73
N ASN A 49 -25.43 -0.64 -4.30
CA ASN A 49 -24.41 0.35 -4.58
C ASN A 49 -23.65 -0.07 -5.85
N HIS A 50 -23.78 0.67 -6.92
CA HIS A 50 -22.97 0.48 -8.12
C HIS A 50 -21.50 0.80 -7.80
N LEU A 51 -20.69 -0.22 -7.56
CA LEU A 51 -19.29 -0.04 -7.11
C LEU A 51 -18.44 0.67 -8.17
N ALA A 52 -18.71 0.46 -9.46
CA ALA A 52 -18.05 1.20 -10.53
C ALA A 52 -18.34 2.72 -10.43
N ASP A 53 -19.59 3.11 -10.25
CA ASP A 53 -19.97 4.51 -10.11
C ASP A 53 -19.38 5.14 -8.83
N LEU A 54 -19.35 4.37 -7.73
CA LEU A 54 -18.71 4.80 -6.48
C LEU A 54 -17.22 4.97 -6.62
N TYR A 55 -16.55 4.06 -7.35
CA TYR A 55 -15.12 4.13 -7.63
C TYR A 55 -14.76 5.39 -8.43
N GLU A 56 -15.56 5.74 -9.43
CA GLU A 56 -15.42 7.01 -10.14
C GLU A 56 -15.71 8.22 -9.23
N LEU A 57 -16.77 8.16 -8.45
CA LEU A 57 -17.21 9.26 -7.61
C LEU A 57 -16.16 9.66 -6.57
N VAL A 58 -15.51 8.71 -5.92
CA VAL A 58 -14.51 9.01 -4.88
C VAL A 58 -13.27 9.70 -5.46
N GLN A 59 -13.00 9.57 -6.74
CA GLN A 59 -11.90 10.24 -7.42
C GLN A 59 -12.09 11.76 -7.53
N TYR A 60 -13.32 12.26 -7.36
CA TYR A 60 -13.63 13.69 -7.35
C TYR A 60 -13.53 14.34 -5.96
N ALA A 61 -13.17 13.60 -4.91
CA ALA A 61 -12.94 14.19 -3.58
C ALA A 61 -11.84 15.26 -3.66
N GLY A 62 -12.09 16.41 -3.05
CA GLY A 62 -11.25 17.60 -3.23
C GLY A 62 -9.81 17.44 -2.72
N ASN A 63 -9.60 16.72 -1.62
CA ASN A 63 -8.28 16.48 -1.06
C ASN A 63 -7.74 15.11 -1.42
N ILE A 64 -6.45 15.04 -1.74
CA ILE A 64 -5.79 13.82 -2.20
C ILE A 64 -5.78 12.69 -1.16
N ILE A 65 -5.65 12.99 0.14
CA ILE A 65 -5.60 11.98 1.20
C ILE A 65 -6.94 11.25 1.34
N PRO A 66 -8.08 11.91 1.63
CA PRO A 66 -9.38 11.23 1.62
C PRO A 66 -9.68 10.56 0.30
N ARG A 67 -9.38 11.22 -0.82
CA ARG A 67 -9.58 10.66 -2.16
C ARG A 67 -8.94 9.29 -2.32
N LEU A 68 -7.66 9.17 -1.98
CA LEU A 68 -6.91 7.94 -2.19
C LEU A 68 -7.29 6.83 -1.21
N TYR A 69 -7.53 7.15 0.08
CA TYR A 69 -8.01 6.14 1.03
C TYR A 69 -9.40 5.61 0.65
N LEU A 70 -10.31 6.47 0.22
CA LEU A 70 -11.63 6.04 -0.25
C LEU A 70 -11.54 5.28 -1.58
N MET A 71 -10.69 5.72 -2.50
CA MET A 71 -10.44 5.03 -3.76
C MET A 71 -9.91 3.61 -3.52
N VAL A 72 -8.96 3.43 -2.60
CA VAL A 72 -8.45 2.10 -2.22
C VAL A 72 -9.56 1.25 -1.57
N THR A 73 -10.35 1.82 -0.66
CA THR A 73 -11.42 1.09 0.02
C THR A 73 -12.49 0.60 -0.97
N VAL A 74 -13.00 1.51 -1.80
CA VAL A 74 -14.02 1.17 -2.81
C VAL A 74 -13.44 0.27 -3.91
N GLY A 75 -12.23 0.58 -4.39
CA GLY A 75 -11.56 -0.17 -5.45
C GLY A 75 -11.29 -1.62 -5.07
N THR A 76 -10.83 -1.88 -3.85
CA THR A 76 -10.59 -3.26 -3.39
C THR A 76 -11.88 -4.05 -3.17
N VAL A 77 -12.97 -3.41 -2.76
CA VAL A 77 -14.30 -4.05 -2.74
C VAL A 77 -14.76 -4.35 -4.16
N TYR A 78 -14.56 -3.42 -5.09
CA TYR A 78 -14.92 -3.59 -6.51
C TYR A 78 -14.11 -4.72 -7.17
N MET A 79 -12.82 -4.87 -6.87
CA MET A 79 -12.00 -6.00 -7.34
C MET A 79 -12.57 -7.38 -6.93
N GLY A 80 -13.35 -7.46 -5.87
CA GLY A 80 -13.93 -8.71 -5.36
C GLY A 80 -15.22 -9.15 -6.04
N ILE A 81 -15.76 -8.37 -6.98
CA ILE A 81 -16.98 -8.76 -7.71
C ILE A 81 -16.64 -9.39 -9.06
N GLU A 82 -17.57 -10.21 -9.56
CA GLU A 82 -17.49 -10.84 -10.87
C GLU A 82 -17.42 -9.78 -11.97
N ASP A 83 -16.64 -10.03 -13.00
CA ASP A 83 -16.42 -9.13 -14.15
C ASP A 83 -15.77 -7.76 -13.82
N ALA A 84 -15.22 -7.58 -12.62
CA ALA A 84 -14.47 -6.38 -12.29
C ALA A 84 -13.18 -6.26 -13.13
N PRO A 85 -12.81 -5.06 -13.61
CA PRO A 85 -11.56 -4.81 -14.33
C PRO A 85 -10.40 -4.70 -13.34
N VAL A 86 -10.06 -5.82 -12.67
CA VAL A 86 -9.09 -5.89 -11.57
C VAL A 86 -7.74 -5.31 -11.95
N LYS A 87 -7.26 -5.63 -13.15
CA LYS A 87 -5.97 -5.15 -13.67
C LYS A 87 -5.92 -3.63 -13.79
N GLU A 88 -6.99 -3.00 -14.28
CA GLU A 88 -7.09 -1.55 -14.38
C GLU A 88 -7.18 -0.89 -13.01
N ILE A 89 -8.03 -1.43 -12.11
CA ILE A 89 -8.18 -0.91 -10.75
C ILE A 89 -6.84 -0.95 -10.01
N MET A 90 -6.11 -2.06 -10.08
CA MET A 90 -4.77 -2.20 -9.48
C MET A 90 -3.80 -1.14 -10.00
N LYS A 91 -3.77 -0.94 -11.32
CA LYS A 91 -2.93 0.06 -11.98
C LYS A 91 -3.29 1.47 -11.52
N ASP A 92 -4.56 1.82 -11.53
CA ASP A 92 -5.03 3.15 -11.13
C ASP A 92 -4.69 3.47 -9.68
N MET A 93 -4.97 2.55 -8.74
CA MET A 93 -4.64 2.73 -7.33
C MET A 93 -3.13 2.92 -7.13
N MET A 94 -2.31 2.17 -7.86
CA MET A 94 -0.85 2.28 -7.78
C MET A 94 -0.35 3.62 -8.30
N GLU A 95 -0.82 4.04 -9.47
CA GLU A 95 -0.42 5.31 -10.11
C GLU A 95 -0.89 6.53 -9.32
N MET A 96 -2.14 6.55 -8.90
CA MET A 96 -2.71 7.66 -8.15
C MET A 96 -2.05 7.84 -6.78
N SER A 97 -1.61 6.75 -6.14
CA SER A 97 -0.88 6.80 -4.85
C SER A 97 0.47 7.49 -4.95
N ARG A 98 1.05 7.64 -6.15
CA ARG A 98 2.26 8.44 -6.38
C ARG A 98 2.08 9.91 -6.09
N GLY A 99 0.86 10.41 -6.05
CA GLY A 99 0.54 11.79 -5.69
C GLY A 99 0.89 12.17 -4.25
N VAL A 100 1.05 11.19 -3.35
CA VAL A 100 1.40 11.42 -1.94
C VAL A 100 2.90 11.19 -1.74
N GLN A 101 3.65 12.27 -1.74
CA GLN A 101 5.12 12.25 -1.67
C GLN A 101 5.68 12.52 -0.27
N HIS A 102 4.85 12.88 0.70
CA HIS A 102 5.28 13.00 2.09
C HIS A 102 5.62 11.61 2.64
N PRO A 103 6.84 11.36 3.18
CA PRO A 103 7.28 10.02 3.54
C PRO A 103 6.33 9.26 4.47
N ILE A 104 5.95 9.85 5.60
CA ILE A 104 5.08 9.18 6.59
C ILE A 104 3.68 8.94 5.98
N ARG A 105 3.03 9.99 5.47
CA ARG A 105 1.70 9.87 4.86
C ARG A 105 1.69 8.92 3.66
N GLY A 106 2.71 8.96 2.82
CA GLY A 106 2.84 8.07 1.68
C GLY A 106 3.09 6.62 2.07
N LEU A 107 3.93 6.35 3.08
CA LEU A 107 4.17 5.00 3.58
C LEU A 107 2.90 4.37 4.14
N PHE A 108 2.14 5.08 4.96
CA PHE A 108 0.89 4.55 5.52
C PHE A 108 -0.19 4.36 4.47
N LEU A 109 -0.32 5.26 3.48
CA LEU A 109 -1.24 5.07 2.37
C LEU A 109 -0.91 3.80 1.57
N ARG A 110 0.36 3.58 1.25
CA ARG A 110 0.80 2.39 0.51
C ARG A 110 0.71 1.11 1.34
N TYR A 111 0.92 1.21 2.63
CA TYR A 111 0.66 0.10 3.56
C TYR A 111 -0.83 -0.27 3.58
N TYR A 112 -1.73 0.73 3.59
CA TYR A 112 -3.16 0.55 3.46
C TYR A 112 -3.53 -0.11 2.13
N LEU A 113 -2.98 0.39 1.02
CA LEU A 113 -3.18 -0.18 -0.31
C LEU A 113 -2.80 -1.67 -0.37
N ALA A 114 -1.61 -2.02 0.10
CA ALA A 114 -1.13 -3.40 0.13
C ALA A 114 -2.03 -4.30 0.99
N GLY A 115 -2.44 -3.82 2.17
CA GLY A 115 -3.30 -4.56 3.10
C GLY A 115 -4.71 -4.79 2.55
N GLN A 116 -5.32 -3.78 1.94
CA GLN A 116 -6.67 -3.89 1.38
C GLN A 116 -6.72 -4.73 0.10
N ALA A 117 -5.73 -4.61 -0.77
CA ALA A 117 -5.64 -5.41 -2.00
C ALA A 117 -5.28 -6.89 -1.74
N ARG A 118 -4.73 -7.20 -0.60
CA ARG A 118 -4.13 -8.50 -0.26
C ARG A 118 -4.94 -9.71 -0.72
N ASP A 119 -6.20 -9.77 -0.35
CA ASP A 119 -7.06 -10.94 -0.56
C ASP A 119 -7.76 -10.92 -1.93
N GLN A 120 -7.60 -9.82 -2.67
CA GLN A 120 -8.18 -9.60 -4.00
C GLN A 120 -7.16 -9.69 -5.12
N LEU A 121 -5.87 -9.91 -4.80
CA LEU A 121 -4.82 -10.02 -5.81
C LEU A 121 -5.03 -11.26 -6.68
N PRO A 122 -5.09 -11.12 -8.03
CA PRO A 122 -5.32 -12.25 -8.92
C PRO A 122 -4.18 -13.26 -8.88
N GLN A 123 -4.52 -14.54 -9.01
CA GLN A 123 -3.57 -15.65 -9.01
C GLN A 123 -3.69 -16.53 -10.26
N GLY A 124 -4.58 -16.16 -11.17
CA GLY A 124 -4.78 -16.85 -12.45
C GLY A 124 -3.60 -16.69 -13.42
N SER A 125 -3.70 -17.33 -14.57
CA SER A 125 -2.72 -17.31 -15.66
C SER A 125 -3.23 -16.65 -16.94
N GLY A 126 -4.49 -16.17 -16.97
CA GLY A 126 -5.09 -15.51 -18.12
C GLY A 126 -4.57 -14.08 -18.33
N ASP A 127 -4.77 -13.56 -19.52
CA ASP A 127 -4.41 -12.17 -19.89
C ASP A 127 -5.64 -11.23 -19.95
N GLY A 128 -6.74 -11.66 -19.34
CA GLY A 128 -7.98 -10.89 -19.30
C GLY A 128 -7.96 -9.71 -18.32
N PRO A 129 -9.08 -8.96 -18.24
CA PRO A 129 -9.22 -7.80 -17.36
C PRO A 129 -9.20 -8.18 -15.86
N GLU A 130 -9.47 -9.44 -15.53
CA GLU A 130 -9.38 -10.00 -14.18
C GLU A 130 -7.94 -10.03 -13.65
N GLY A 131 -6.95 -9.90 -14.53
CA GLY A 131 -5.54 -9.96 -14.18
C GLY A 131 -5.02 -11.36 -13.87
N ASN A 132 -3.72 -11.48 -13.63
CA ASN A 132 -3.05 -12.74 -13.36
C ASN A 132 -2.01 -12.63 -12.24
N LEU A 133 -1.35 -13.75 -11.92
CA LEU A 133 -0.30 -13.79 -10.89
C LEU A 133 0.86 -12.81 -11.18
N GLN A 134 1.23 -12.62 -12.45
CA GLN A 134 2.31 -11.70 -12.82
C GLN A 134 1.92 -10.24 -12.57
N ASP A 135 0.65 -9.88 -12.79
CA ASP A 135 0.14 -8.56 -12.44
C ASP A 135 0.21 -8.32 -10.93
N SER A 136 -0.13 -9.33 -10.12
CA SER A 136 -0.03 -9.27 -8.65
C SER A 136 1.41 -9.13 -8.16
N ILE A 137 2.34 -9.89 -8.73
CA ILE A 137 3.77 -9.78 -8.43
C ILE A 137 4.28 -8.37 -8.77
N SER A 138 3.95 -7.88 -9.96
CA SER A 138 4.32 -6.53 -10.40
C SER A 138 3.76 -5.43 -9.48
N PHE A 139 2.51 -5.59 -9.04
CA PHE A 139 1.87 -4.70 -8.08
C PHE A 139 2.62 -4.63 -6.75
N ILE A 140 2.96 -5.79 -6.16
CA ILE A 140 3.68 -5.85 -4.88
C ILE A 140 5.09 -5.28 -5.02
N LEU A 141 5.83 -5.62 -6.08
CA LEU A 141 7.18 -5.12 -6.31
C LEU A 141 7.19 -3.60 -6.54
N THR A 142 6.24 -3.09 -7.30
CA THR A 142 6.12 -1.64 -7.52
C THR A 142 5.82 -0.92 -6.22
N ASN A 143 4.90 -1.45 -5.41
CA ASN A 143 4.59 -0.87 -4.11
C ASN A 143 5.80 -0.90 -3.17
N PHE A 144 6.54 -2.00 -3.14
CA PHE A 144 7.79 -2.12 -2.38
C PHE A 144 8.81 -1.05 -2.79
N VAL A 145 9.06 -0.88 -4.09
CA VAL A 145 10.02 0.11 -4.61
C VAL A 145 9.61 1.54 -4.22
N GLU A 146 8.35 1.88 -4.38
CA GLU A 146 7.85 3.21 -4.04
C GLU A 146 7.86 3.47 -2.53
N MET A 147 7.53 2.48 -1.71
CA MET A 147 7.65 2.58 -0.24
C MET A 147 9.10 2.72 0.19
N ASN A 148 10.02 1.98 -0.42
CA ASN A 148 11.44 2.08 -0.10
C ASN A 148 12.00 3.47 -0.43
N LYS A 149 11.62 4.05 -1.56
CA LYS A 149 11.99 5.43 -1.91
C LYS A 149 11.53 6.45 -0.87
N LEU A 150 10.30 6.33 -0.38
CA LEU A 150 9.76 7.21 0.66
C LEU A 150 10.49 7.02 1.98
N TRP A 151 10.78 5.79 2.36
CA TRP A 151 11.46 5.43 3.61
C TRP A 151 12.89 5.95 3.63
N VAL A 152 13.66 5.78 2.54
CA VAL A 152 15.01 6.33 2.41
C VAL A 152 14.98 7.87 2.40
N ARG A 153 13.99 8.49 1.74
CA ARG A 153 13.84 9.96 1.71
C ARG A 153 13.68 10.56 3.09
N LEU A 154 13.06 9.87 4.03
CA LEU A 154 12.88 10.35 5.40
C LEU A 154 14.21 10.70 6.08
N GLN A 155 15.31 10.02 5.73
CA GLN A 155 16.64 10.31 6.24
C GLN A 155 17.14 11.73 5.90
N HIS A 156 16.70 12.26 4.77
CA HIS A 156 17.17 13.54 4.24
C HIS A 156 16.27 14.73 4.63
N GLN A 157 15.25 14.50 5.44
CA GLN A 157 14.36 15.56 5.93
C GLN A 157 14.85 16.15 7.25
N GLY A 158 14.65 17.47 7.44
CA GLY A 158 14.98 18.18 8.67
C GLY A 158 16.48 18.49 8.85
N HIS A 159 16.82 18.99 10.04
CA HIS A 159 18.17 19.40 10.37
C HIS A 159 19.08 18.22 10.73
N SER A 160 20.41 18.40 10.53
CA SER A 160 21.42 17.39 10.87
C SER A 160 21.41 16.99 12.36
N ARG A 161 21.01 17.89 13.25
CA ARG A 161 20.90 17.66 14.70
C ARG A 161 19.84 16.61 15.06
N GLU A 162 18.88 16.36 14.17
CA GLU A 162 17.78 15.41 14.38
C GLU A 162 18.05 14.03 13.74
N ARG A 163 19.30 13.77 13.32
CA ARG A 163 19.66 12.57 12.61
C ARG A 163 19.35 11.29 13.41
N GLU A 164 19.65 11.28 14.71
CA GLU A 164 19.37 10.12 15.56
C GLU A 164 17.86 9.88 15.71
N GLN A 165 17.08 10.94 15.87
CA GLN A 165 15.63 10.84 15.93
C GLN A 165 15.07 10.26 14.62
N ARG A 166 15.53 10.75 13.47
CA ARG A 166 15.11 10.22 12.17
C ARG A 166 15.49 8.75 11.95
N THR A 167 16.67 8.35 12.41
CA THR A 167 17.09 6.94 12.35
C THR A 167 16.13 6.06 13.15
N LYS A 168 15.76 6.50 14.37
CA LYS A 168 14.78 5.81 15.20
C LYS A 168 13.40 5.73 14.55
N GLU A 169 12.91 6.83 14.01
CA GLU A 169 11.64 6.88 13.28
C GLU A 169 11.63 5.96 12.06
N ARG A 170 12.75 5.87 11.34
CA ARG A 170 12.91 4.94 10.23
C ARG A 170 12.88 3.48 10.68
N GLN A 171 13.49 3.16 11.80
CA GLN A 171 13.41 1.82 12.40
C GLN A 171 11.98 1.46 12.81
N GLU A 172 11.22 2.40 13.33
CA GLU A 172 9.80 2.19 13.65
C GLU A 172 8.95 1.90 12.39
N LEU A 173 9.32 2.46 11.24
CA LEU A 173 8.59 2.32 9.97
C LEU A 173 9.04 1.13 9.13
N GLN A 174 10.13 0.46 9.46
CA GLN A 174 10.70 -0.62 8.63
C GLN A 174 9.73 -1.77 8.35
N LEU A 175 8.88 -2.10 9.33
CA LEU A 175 7.89 -3.17 9.18
C LEU A 175 6.87 -2.89 8.08
N LEU A 176 6.53 -1.62 7.84
CA LEU A 176 5.61 -1.24 6.76
C LEU A 176 6.18 -1.61 5.38
N VAL A 177 7.47 -1.32 5.18
CA VAL A 177 8.17 -1.65 3.93
C VAL A 177 8.36 -3.16 3.79
N GLY A 178 8.81 -3.82 4.84
CA GLY A 178 9.06 -5.27 4.89
C GLY A 178 7.83 -6.12 4.67
N SER A 179 6.64 -5.63 4.98
CA SER A 179 5.38 -6.35 4.76
C SER A 179 5.14 -6.76 3.30
N ASN A 180 5.68 -6.00 2.34
CA ASN A 180 5.63 -6.35 0.91
C ASN A 180 6.43 -7.62 0.61
N LEU A 181 7.59 -7.80 1.24
CA LEU A 181 8.44 -9.00 1.05
C LEU A 181 7.75 -10.25 1.61
N VAL A 182 7.14 -10.12 2.79
CA VAL A 182 6.35 -11.21 3.39
C VAL A 182 5.19 -11.58 2.47
N ARG A 183 4.46 -10.58 1.95
CA ARG A 183 3.35 -10.85 1.04
C ARG A 183 3.80 -11.50 -0.25
N LEU A 184 4.90 -11.02 -0.84
CA LEU A 184 5.48 -11.61 -2.03
C LEU A 184 5.84 -13.09 -1.80
N SER A 185 6.46 -13.41 -0.68
CA SER A 185 6.78 -14.79 -0.33
C SER A 185 5.55 -15.69 -0.13
N GLN A 186 4.43 -15.15 0.32
CA GLN A 186 3.18 -15.90 0.45
C GLN A 186 2.47 -16.17 -0.87
N LEU A 187 2.64 -15.27 -1.84
CA LEU A 187 1.93 -15.32 -3.11
C LEU A 187 2.57 -16.26 -4.13
N VAL A 188 3.91 -16.36 -4.14
CA VAL A 188 4.66 -17.10 -5.15
C VAL A 188 5.27 -18.39 -4.58
N ASP A 189 5.39 -19.42 -5.41
CA ASP A 189 6.14 -20.63 -5.08
C ASP A 189 7.67 -20.37 -5.09
N LEU A 190 8.43 -21.36 -4.66
CA LEU A 190 9.89 -21.26 -4.56
C LEU A 190 10.58 -20.99 -5.91
N GLU A 191 10.07 -21.55 -7.01
CA GLU A 191 10.67 -21.36 -8.33
C GLU A 191 10.45 -19.94 -8.85
N ASN A 192 9.24 -19.43 -8.71
CA ASN A 192 8.92 -18.06 -9.08
C ASN A 192 9.60 -17.04 -8.13
N TYR A 193 9.72 -17.36 -6.84
CA TYR A 193 10.48 -16.52 -5.91
C TYR A 193 11.95 -16.37 -6.31
N LYS A 194 12.60 -17.46 -6.72
CA LYS A 194 13.99 -17.43 -7.23
C LYS A 194 14.16 -16.53 -8.44
N LYS A 195 13.19 -16.50 -9.36
CA LYS A 195 13.22 -15.61 -10.54
C LYS A 195 13.09 -14.14 -10.16
N ILE A 196 12.32 -13.85 -9.11
CA ILE A 196 12.06 -12.49 -8.63
C ILE A 196 13.20 -12.00 -7.72
N LEU A 197 13.92 -12.90 -7.09
CA LEU A 197 14.93 -12.56 -6.08
C LEU A 197 16.03 -11.64 -6.63
N ASN A 198 16.55 -11.91 -7.83
CA ASN A 198 17.59 -11.08 -8.42
C ASN A 198 17.13 -9.63 -8.69
N PRO A 199 16.00 -9.37 -9.38
CA PRO A 199 15.47 -8.01 -9.52
C PRO A 199 15.19 -7.34 -8.16
N LEU A 200 14.72 -8.08 -7.16
CA LEU A 200 14.48 -7.58 -5.83
C LEU A 200 15.77 -7.12 -5.13
N LEU A 201 16.81 -7.95 -5.18
CA LEU A 201 18.12 -7.64 -4.61
C LEU A 201 18.76 -6.42 -5.30
N GLU A 202 18.64 -6.31 -6.61
CA GLU A 202 19.09 -5.14 -7.36
C GLU A 202 18.42 -3.85 -6.87
N GLN A 203 17.10 -3.87 -6.65
CA GLN A 203 16.37 -2.73 -6.12
C GLN A 203 16.83 -2.35 -4.69
N ILE A 204 17.11 -3.33 -3.84
CA ILE A 204 17.61 -3.11 -2.48
C ILE A 204 19.03 -2.49 -2.53
N VAL A 205 19.91 -3.02 -3.37
CA VAL A 205 21.28 -2.50 -3.50
C VAL A 205 21.30 -1.09 -4.10
N GLN A 206 20.45 -0.82 -5.07
CA GLN A 206 20.36 0.50 -5.73
C GLN A 206 19.90 1.62 -4.80
N CYS A 207 19.24 1.33 -3.69
CA CYS A 207 18.78 2.38 -2.76
C CYS A 207 19.92 3.12 -2.04
N ARG A 208 21.14 2.55 -2.01
CA ARG A 208 22.37 3.12 -1.43
C ARG A 208 22.21 3.64 0.00
N ASP A 209 21.37 2.99 0.78
CA ASP A 209 21.08 3.34 2.16
C ASP A 209 21.36 2.12 3.07
N VAL A 210 22.31 2.27 3.99
CA VAL A 210 22.83 1.16 4.81
C VAL A 210 21.73 0.52 5.66
N LEU A 211 20.88 1.33 6.32
CA LEU A 211 19.81 0.82 7.17
C LEU A 211 18.79 0.02 6.33
N ALA A 212 18.43 0.54 5.16
CA ALA A 212 17.50 -0.12 4.27
C ALA A 212 18.09 -1.43 3.72
N GLN A 213 19.35 -1.40 3.30
CA GLN A 213 20.04 -2.60 2.79
C GLN A 213 20.12 -3.69 3.84
N GLU A 214 20.58 -3.38 5.06
CA GLU A 214 20.67 -4.33 6.16
C GLU A 214 19.33 -5.02 6.43
N TYR A 215 18.29 -4.24 6.71
CA TYR A 215 16.97 -4.77 7.03
C TYR A 215 16.32 -5.56 5.88
N LEU A 216 16.39 -5.03 4.65
CA LEU A 216 15.72 -5.64 3.51
C LEU A 216 16.46 -6.87 2.98
N LEU A 217 17.79 -6.91 3.06
CA LEU A 217 18.58 -8.10 2.70
C LEU A 217 18.33 -9.25 3.67
N GLU A 218 18.29 -8.97 4.98
CA GLU A 218 17.87 -9.97 5.98
C GLU A 218 16.47 -10.50 5.68
N GLY A 219 15.50 -9.63 5.45
CA GLY A 219 14.13 -10.02 5.13
C GLY A 219 14.01 -10.86 3.87
N ALA A 220 14.73 -10.50 2.81
CA ALA A 220 14.76 -11.28 1.57
C ALA A 220 15.41 -12.65 1.75
N ALA A 221 16.53 -12.72 2.48
CA ALA A 221 17.23 -13.97 2.78
C ALA A 221 16.39 -14.91 3.66
N LEU A 222 15.78 -14.40 4.73
CA LEU A 222 14.92 -15.18 5.61
C LEU A 222 13.71 -15.77 4.83
N ASN A 223 13.07 -15.00 3.99
CA ASN A 223 11.97 -15.49 3.17
C ASN A 223 12.39 -16.55 2.13
N ALA A 224 13.67 -16.54 1.73
CA ALA A 224 14.23 -17.56 0.82
C ALA A 224 14.58 -18.87 1.54
N VAL A 225 14.97 -18.80 2.82
CA VAL A 225 15.44 -19.96 3.61
C VAL A 225 14.28 -20.72 4.26
N PHE A 226 13.26 -20.02 4.72
CA PHE A 226 12.11 -20.62 5.43
C PHE A 226 10.99 -21.14 4.50
N ARG A 227 11.25 -21.26 3.22
CA ARG A 227 10.41 -21.94 2.22
C ARG A 227 11.07 -23.22 1.70
#